data_e72209a19abb62dfa7b3cecd7516c518
#
_entry.id   e72209a19abb62dfa7b3cecd7516c518
#
_cell.length_a   1.000
_cell.length_b   1.000
_cell.length_c   1.000
_cell.angle_alpha   90.00
_cell.angle_beta   90.00
_cell.angle_gamma   90.00
#
_symmetry.space_group_name_H-M   'P 1'
#
loop_
_entity.id
_entity.type
_entity.pdbx_description
1 polymer ?
#
loop_
_entity_poly.entity_id
_entity_poly.type
_entity_poly.pdbx_seq_one_letter_code
_entity_poly.pdbx_strand_id
1 'polypeptide(L)'
;MYKRQDVLLANEFSPDAESKVSQIDSISGDWMGLDIGPQSIKVFQSALAECKTIIWNGPMGVFEFDKFAEGTNAIATTLADLSSFSEVCTIIGGGDSVAAVEKAGLAEKMSHISTGGGASLELLEGKILPGVSALKDA
;
A
#
# COMPACT_ATOMS: atom_id res chain seq x y z
N MET A 1 -8.25 11.99 7.88
CA MET A 1 -8.06 11.15 6.69
C MET A 1 -7.05 11.82 5.77
N TYR A 2 -5.94 11.14 5.48
CA TYR A 2 -4.91 11.64 4.54
C TYR A 2 -5.29 11.19 3.12
N LYS A 3 -5.02 12.06 2.14
CA LYS A 3 -5.25 11.79 0.72
C LYS A 3 -3.98 12.10 -0.07
N ARG A 4 -3.81 11.45 -1.19
CA ARG A 4 -2.72 11.78 -2.12
C ARG A 4 -2.84 13.23 -2.59
N GLN A 5 -1.70 13.89 -2.67
CA GLN A 5 -1.59 15.30 -3.09
C GLN A 5 -1.18 15.39 -4.56
N ASP A 6 -0.32 14.49 -4.98
CA ASP A 6 0.23 14.38 -6.32
C ASP A 6 0.24 12.94 -6.81
N VAL A 7 0.36 12.76 -8.10
CA VAL A 7 0.35 11.48 -8.80
C VAL A 7 1.43 11.45 -9.86
N LEU A 8 1.98 10.27 -10.11
CA LEU A 8 2.81 10.00 -11.30
C LEU A 8 1.88 9.56 -12.42
N LEU A 9 1.77 10.42 -13.42
CA LEU A 9 0.94 10.20 -14.59
C LEU A 9 1.73 9.49 -15.69
N ALA A 10 1.02 8.71 -16.50
CA ALA A 10 1.51 8.11 -17.72
C ALA A 10 0.55 8.42 -18.89
N ASN A 11 1.08 8.51 -20.11
CA ASN A 11 0.30 8.71 -21.33
C ASN A 11 -0.33 7.41 -21.86
N GLU A 12 0.18 6.25 -21.40
CA GLU A 12 -0.34 4.92 -21.75
C GLU A 12 -0.04 3.93 -20.61
N PHE A 13 -0.71 2.76 -20.61
CA PHE A 13 -0.42 1.69 -19.66
C PHE A 13 0.72 0.82 -20.17
N SER A 14 1.96 1.28 -19.98
CA SER A 14 3.19 0.63 -20.47
C SER A 14 4.35 0.89 -19.50
N PRO A 15 5.28 -0.06 -19.30
CA PRO A 15 6.48 0.17 -18.50
C PRO A 15 7.37 1.28 -19.08
N ASP A 16 7.31 1.51 -20.39
CA ASP A 16 8.10 2.51 -21.09
C ASP A 16 7.36 3.84 -21.35
N ALA A 17 6.09 3.95 -20.85
CA ALA A 17 5.26 5.13 -21.04
C ALA A 17 5.97 6.43 -20.65
N GLU A 18 5.69 7.51 -21.35
CA GLU A 18 6.07 8.84 -20.88
C GLU A 18 5.37 9.15 -19.58
N SER A 19 6.09 9.71 -18.62
CA SER A 19 5.54 10.00 -17.28
C SER A 19 5.85 11.41 -16.82
N LYS A 20 4.95 11.96 -16.02
CA LYS A 20 5.12 13.26 -15.35
C LYS A 20 4.40 13.27 -14.01
N VAL A 21 4.95 14.02 -13.05
CA VAL A 21 4.25 14.29 -11.78
C VAL A 21 3.26 15.43 -11.99
N SER A 22 2.06 15.26 -11.45
CA SER A 22 1.00 16.27 -11.46
C SER A 22 0.30 16.37 -10.12
N GLN A 23 -0.23 17.54 -9.79
CA GLN A 23 -1.16 17.68 -8.67
C GLN A 23 -2.47 16.93 -8.99
N ILE A 24 -3.14 16.40 -7.97
CA ILE A 24 -4.34 15.57 -8.15
C ILE A 24 -5.50 16.29 -8.84
N ASP A 25 -5.58 17.61 -8.70
CA ASP A 25 -6.60 18.48 -9.28
C ASP A 25 -6.26 18.97 -10.69
N SER A 26 -5.07 18.63 -11.20
CA SER A 26 -4.52 19.14 -12.47
C SER A 26 -4.23 18.02 -13.48
N ILE A 27 -4.95 16.90 -13.37
CA ILE A 27 -4.80 15.76 -14.29
C ILE A 27 -5.47 16.12 -15.63
N SER A 28 -4.72 16.13 -16.71
CA SER A 28 -5.24 16.33 -18.07
C SER A 28 -5.91 15.07 -18.62
N GLY A 29 -6.94 15.22 -19.45
CA GLY A 29 -7.90 14.17 -19.80
C GLY A 29 -7.36 12.86 -20.38
N ASP A 30 -6.21 12.89 -21.06
CA ASP A 30 -5.63 11.71 -21.72
C ASP A 30 -4.54 11.00 -20.89
N TRP A 31 -4.27 11.51 -19.66
CA TRP A 31 -3.26 10.95 -18.78
C TRP A 31 -3.88 10.12 -17.65
N MET A 32 -3.26 9.01 -17.34
CA MET A 32 -3.69 8.11 -16.27
C MET A 32 -2.70 8.11 -15.09
N GLY A 33 -3.21 8.10 -13.87
CA GLY A 33 -2.38 7.98 -12.66
C GLY A 33 -1.95 6.53 -12.45
N LEU A 34 -0.67 6.25 -12.56
CA LEU A 34 -0.11 4.90 -12.37
C LEU A 34 0.63 4.72 -11.04
N ASP A 35 1.00 5.82 -10.36
CA ASP A 35 1.54 5.77 -8.99
C ASP A 35 1.21 7.06 -8.24
N ILE A 36 1.45 7.07 -6.94
CA ILE A 36 1.43 8.30 -6.14
C ILE A 36 2.70 9.11 -6.36
N GLY A 37 2.61 10.43 -6.22
CA GLY A 37 3.76 11.31 -6.38
C GLY A 37 4.58 11.47 -5.08
N PRO A 38 5.74 12.15 -5.18
CA PRO A 38 6.68 12.30 -4.06
C PRO A 38 6.13 13.09 -2.86
N GLN A 39 5.20 14.02 -3.07
CA GLN A 39 4.54 14.72 -1.96
C GLN A 39 3.62 13.78 -1.19
N SER A 40 2.85 12.96 -1.92
CA SER A 40 1.96 11.96 -1.35
C SER A 40 2.74 10.93 -0.53
N ILE A 41 3.89 10.46 -1.02
CA ILE A 41 4.78 9.56 -0.29
C ILE A 41 5.17 10.18 1.05
N LYS A 42 5.66 11.42 1.06
CA LYS A 42 6.08 12.13 2.29
C LYS A 42 4.94 12.30 3.30
N VAL A 43 3.75 12.67 2.82
CA VAL A 43 2.56 12.84 3.67
C VAL A 43 2.17 11.52 4.32
N PHE A 44 2.17 10.42 3.56
CA PHE A 44 1.83 9.11 4.10
C PHE A 44 2.90 8.60 5.05
N GLN A 45 4.18 8.73 4.74
CA GLN A 45 5.28 8.36 5.64
C GLN A 45 5.19 9.09 6.98
N SER A 46 4.94 10.40 6.96
CA SER A 46 4.78 11.19 8.18
C SER A 46 3.57 10.74 9.02
N ALA A 47 2.46 10.41 8.37
CA ALA A 47 1.27 9.92 9.06
C ALA A 47 1.49 8.52 9.65
N LEU A 48 2.17 7.62 8.93
CA LEU A 48 2.46 6.27 9.38
C LEU A 48 3.41 6.24 10.57
N ALA A 49 4.36 7.19 10.65
CA ALA A 49 5.31 7.29 11.76
C ALA A 49 4.66 7.51 13.13
N GLU A 50 3.42 8.03 13.18
CA GLU A 50 2.66 8.25 14.41
C GLU A 50 1.78 7.04 14.81
N CYS A 51 1.70 6.00 13.95
CA CYS A 51 0.83 4.85 14.17
C CYS A 51 1.50 3.78 15.04
N LYS A 52 0.67 3.01 15.77
CA LYS A 52 1.09 1.82 16.54
C LYS A 52 0.68 0.51 15.85
N THR A 53 -0.38 0.56 15.07
CA THR A 53 -0.86 -0.56 14.25
C THR A 53 -1.17 -0.04 12.87
N ILE A 54 -0.63 -0.69 11.86
CA ILE A 54 -0.80 -0.32 10.46
C ILE A 54 -1.33 -1.53 9.70
N ILE A 55 -2.43 -1.33 8.98
CA ILE A 55 -2.96 -2.32 8.05
C ILE A 55 -2.86 -1.74 6.65
N TRP A 56 -2.12 -2.44 5.79
CA TRP A 56 -1.95 -2.04 4.41
C TRP A 56 -2.63 -3.03 3.47
N ASN A 57 -3.59 -2.53 2.69
CA ASN A 57 -4.34 -3.32 1.72
C ASN A 57 -4.44 -2.58 0.38
N GLY A 58 -3.75 -3.05 -0.61
CA GLY A 58 -3.62 -2.49 -1.96
C GLY A 58 -2.32 -1.71 -2.17
N PRO A 59 -1.57 -1.98 -3.25
CA PRO A 59 -0.38 -1.21 -3.61
C PRO A 59 -0.75 0.24 -3.93
N MET A 60 0.24 1.14 -3.87
CA MET A 60 0.04 2.56 -4.13
C MET A 60 -0.05 2.87 -5.63
N GLY A 61 0.62 2.08 -6.46
CA GLY A 61 0.70 2.22 -7.90
C GLY A 61 0.85 0.88 -8.61
N VAL A 62 1.15 0.94 -9.91
CA VAL A 62 1.37 -0.25 -10.77
C VAL A 62 2.79 -0.78 -10.51
N PHE A 63 2.95 -1.45 -9.38
CA PHE A 63 4.25 -1.91 -8.87
C PHE A 63 4.91 -2.97 -9.75
N GLU A 64 4.17 -3.58 -10.66
CA GLU A 64 4.69 -4.51 -11.67
C GLU A 64 5.66 -3.81 -12.63
N PHE A 65 5.46 -2.52 -12.90
CA PHE A 65 6.34 -1.69 -13.69
C PHE A 65 7.27 -0.90 -12.75
N ASP A 66 8.57 -1.15 -12.83
CA ASP A 66 9.54 -0.52 -11.92
C ASP A 66 9.45 1.01 -11.89
N LYS A 67 9.11 1.63 -13.02
CA LYS A 67 8.89 3.06 -13.15
C LYS A 67 7.75 3.61 -12.31
N PHE A 68 6.74 2.80 -12.01
CA PHE A 68 5.53 3.15 -11.27
C PHE A 68 5.41 2.39 -9.94
N ALA A 69 6.53 1.88 -9.42
CA ALA A 69 6.62 1.13 -8.18
C ALA A 69 7.15 1.96 -7.01
N GLU A 70 7.59 3.21 -7.24
CA GLU A 70 8.26 4.03 -6.22
C GLU A 70 7.37 4.27 -5.00
N GLY A 71 6.10 4.62 -5.20
CA GLY A 71 5.15 4.82 -4.12
C GLY A 71 4.94 3.57 -3.28
N THR A 72 4.75 2.43 -3.93
CA THR A 72 4.58 1.14 -3.27
C THR A 72 5.83 0.74 -2.49
N ASN A 73 7.02 0.85 -3.09
CA ASN A 73 8.29 0.51 -2.46
C ASN A 73 8.61 1.42 -1.27
N ALA A 74 8.32 2.73 -1.39
CA ALA A 74 8.52 3.69 -0.32
C ALA A 74 7.66 3.37 0.91
N ILE A 75 6.39 3.02 0.71
CA ILE A 75 5.50 2.62 1.80
C ILE A 75 5.94 1.27 2.39
N ALA A 76 6.26 0.27 1.57
CA ALA A 76 6.76 -1.02 2.04
C ALA A 76 8.02 -0.87 2.92
N THR A 77 8.98 -0.04 2.48
CA THR A 77 10.19 0.26 3.23
C THR A 77 9.87 0.94 4.57
N THR A 78 8.98 1.93 4.55
CA THR A 78 8.55 2.61 5.77
C THR A 78 7.92 1.65 6.77
N LEU A 79 7.06 0.74 6.33
CA LEU A 79 6.44 -0.26 7.20
C LEU A 79 7.48 -1.23 7.78
N ALA A 80 8.43 -1.68 6.96
CA ALA A 80 9.53 -2.55 7.39
C ALA A 80 10.41 -1.89 8.46
N ASP A 81 10.72 -0.61 8.29
CA ASP A 81 11.50 0.16 9.26
C ASP A 81 10.73 0.37 10.56
N LEU A 82 9.46 0.76 10.49
CA LEU A 82 8.61 0.95 11.67
C LEU A 82 8.42 -0.35 12.45
N SER A 83 8.22 -1.48 11.77
CA SER A 83 8.11 -2.79 12.40
C SER A 83 9.40 -3.21 13.09
N SER A 84 10.56 -2.89 12.49
CA SER A 84 11.87 -3.30 13.00
C SER A 84 12.38 -2.46 14.16
N PHE A 85 12.09 -1.15 14.17
CA PHE A 85 12.71 -0.18 15.09
C PHE A 85 11.76 0.46 16.07
N SER A 86 10.44 0.33 15.93
CA SER A 86 9.47 1.12 16.69
C SER A 86 8.36 0.30 17.36
N GLU A 87 8.45 -1.02 17.39
CA GLU A 87 7.40 -1.92 17.94
C GLU A 87 6.01 -1.66 17.31
N VAL A 88 5.98 -1.21 16.06
CA VAL A 88 4.75 -0.98 15.31
C VAL A 88 4.27 -2.31 14.73
N CYS A 89 3.03 -2.67 14.98
CA CYS A 89 2.41 -3.84 14.35
C CYS A 89 2.03 -3.53 12.90
N THR A 90 2.65 -4.20 11.95
CA THR A 90 2.39 -4.03 10.51
C THR A 90 1.71 -5.28 9.94
N ILE A 91 0.53 -5.10 9.37
CA ILE A 91 -0.30 -6.16 8.79
C ILE A 91 -0.49 -5.86 7.30
N ILE A 92 -0.04 -6.79 6.46
CA ILE A 92 -0.22 -6.69 5.00
C ILE A 92 -1.41 -7.55 4.60
N GLY A 93 -2.39 -6.96 3.94
CA GLY A 93 -3.60 -7.64 3.47
C GLY A 93 -3.78 -7.55 1.96
N GLY A 94 -4.24 -8.66 1.37
CA GLY A 94 -4.51 -8.76 -0.06
C GLY A 94 -3.34 -9.25 -0.90
N GLY A 95 -3.65 -10.07 -1.90
CA GLY A 95 -2.64 -10.74 -2.73
C GLY A 95 -1.66 -9.80 -3.41
N ASP A 96 -2.15 -8.68 -3.96
CA ASP A 96 -1.29 -7.71 -4.66
C ASP A 96 -0.34 -6.98 -3.69
N SER A 97 -0.82 -6.66 -2.48
CA SER A 97 0.05 -6.07 -1.45
C SER A 97 1.14 -7.04 -1.00
N VAL A 98 0.78 -8.32 -0.83
CA VAL A 98 1.75 -9.38 -0.49
C VAL A 98 2.77 -9.53 -1.61
N ALA A 99 2.35 -9.63 -2.86
CA ALA A 99 3.24 -9.73 -4.01
C ALA A 99 4.20 -8.51 -4.11
N ALA A 100 3.70 -7.31 -3.85
CA ALA A 100 4.52 -6.10 -3.84
C ALA A 100 5.61 -6.12 -2.75
N VAL A 101 5.25 -6.54 -1.53
CA VAL A 101 6.20 -6.64 -0.40
C VAL A 101 7.21 -7.75 -0.62
N GLU A 102 6.81 -8.88 -1.20
CA GLU A 102 7.71 -9.98 -1.59
C GLU A 102 8.67 -9.54 -2.69
N LYS A 103 8.17 -8.86 -3.76
CA LYS A 103 9.02 -8.28 -4.82
C LYS A 103 10.06 -7.32 -4.26
N ALA A 104 9.69 -6.53 -3.25
CA ALA A 104 10.61 -5.61 -2.56
C ALA A 104 11.59 -6.33 -1.61
N GLY A 105 11.45 -7.64 -1.34
CA GLY A 105 12.28 -8.39 -0.42
C GLY A 105 12.07 -8.02 1.06
N LEU A 106 10.89 -7.51 1.42
CA LEU A 106 10.60 -6.97 2.75
C LEU A 106 9.58 -7.82 3.54
N ALA A 107 9.15 -8.95 3.01
CA ALA A 107 8.10 -9.78 3.63
C ALA A 107 8.44 -10.21 5.06
N GLU A 108 9.66 -10.67 5.31
CA GLU A 108 10.14 -11.12 6.62
C GLU A 108 10.21 -9.99 7.67
N LYS A 109 10.13 -8.74 7.25
CA LYS A 109 10.14 -7.57 8.16
C LYS A 109 8.75 -7.14 8.59
N MET A 110 7.69 -7.70 8.03
CA MET A 110 6.32 -7.40 8.39
C MET A 110 5.88 -8.24 9.60
N SER A 111 5.07 -7.66 10.48
CA SER A 111 4.57 -8.39 11.65
C SER A 111 3.59 -9.51 11.26
N HIS A 112 2.78 -9.29 10.23
CA HIS A 112 1.85 -10.29 9.72
C HIS A 112 1.54 -10.08 8.24
N ILE A 113 1.43 -11.19 7.50
CA ILE A 113 1.03 -11.19 6.07
C ILE A 113 -0.19 -12.07 5.91
N SER A 114 -1.25 -11.52 5.27
CA SER A 114 -2.51 -12.22 4.99
C SER A 114 -2.86 -12.10 3.52
N THR A 115 -2.99 -13.23 2.85
CA THR A 115 -3.52 -13.30 1.47
C THR A 115 -5.04 -13.10 1.43
N GLY A 116 -5.72 -13.19 2.56
CA GLY A 116 -7.17 -13.05 2.72
C GLY A 116 -7.63 -11.58 2.85
N GLY A 117 -7.26 -10.71 1.91
CA GLY A 117 -7.55 -9.28 1.98
C GLY A 117 -9.03 -8.94 2.18
N GLY A 118 -9.93 -9.60 1.46
CA GLY A 118 -11.38 -9.39 1.59
C GLY A 118 -11.90 -9.75 2.99
N ALA A 119 -11.53 -10.90 3.51
CA ALA A 119 -11.91 -11.31 4.87
C ALA A 119 -11.36 -10.37 5.94
N SER A 120 -10.12 -9.90 5.77
CA SER A 120 -9.51 -8.92 6.68
C SER A 120 -10.29 -7.59 6.71
N LEU A 121 -10.73 -7.10 5.54
CA LEU A 121 -11.55 -5.89 5.44
C LEU A 121 -12.93 -6.09 6.08
N GLU A 122 -13.58 -7.22 5.84
CA GLU A 122 -14.86 -7.55 6.46
C GLU A 122 -14.78 -7.63 7.98
N LEU A 123 -13.69 -8.20 8.52
CA LEU A 123 -13.41 -8.21 9.95
C LEU A 123 -13.28 -6.79 10.51
N LEU A 124 -12.56 -5.92 9.82
CA LEU A 124 -12.40 -4.51 10.21
C LEU A 124 -13.70 -3.71 10.14
N GLU A 125 -14.61 -4.09 9.25
CA GLU A 125 -15.98 -3.57 9.20
C GLU A 125 -16.87 -4.07 10.35
N GLY A 126 -16.37 -4.98 11.19
CA GLY A 126 -17.13 -5.58 12.29
C GLY A 126 -18.06 -6.73 11.89
N LYS A 127 -17.88 -7.27 10.68
CA LYS A 127 -18.66 -8.43 10.22
C LYS A 127 -18.20 -9.72 10.91
N ILE A 128 -19.14 -10.60 11.20
CA ILE A 128 -18.83 -11.95 11.70
C ILE A 128 -18.36 -12.80 10.52
N LEU A 129 -17.14 -13.29 10.58
CA LEU A 129 -16.60 -14.20 9.58
C LEU A 129 -17.01 -15.64 9.87
N PRO A 130 -17.73 -16.33 8.96
CA PRO A 130 -18.25 -17.68 9.20
C PRO A 130 -17.15 -18.69 9.57
N GLY A 131 -15.98 -18.59 8.94
CA GLY A 131 -14.84 -19.47 9.24
C GLY A 131 -14.29 -19.27 10.65
N VAL A 132 -14.26 -18.01 11.14
CA VAL A 132 -13.81 -17.69 12.50
C VAL A 132 -14.87 -18.09 13.54
N SER A 133 -16.15 -17.80 13.27
CA SER A 133 -17.25 -18.11 14.19
C SER A 133 -17.51 -19.60 14.34
N ALA A 134 -17.04 -20.43 13.39
CA ALA A 134 -17.12 -21.88 13.49
C ALA A 134 -16.04 -22.50 14.39
N LEU A 135 -15.00 -21.74 14.76
CA LEU A 135 -13.98 -22.19 15.71
C LEU A 135 -14.56 -22.13 17.12
N LYS A 136 -14.23 -23.14 17.92
CA LYS A 136 -14.59 -23.13 19.34
C LYS A 136 -13.66 -22.20 20.09
N ASP A 137 -14.23 -21.43 21.01
CA ASP A 137 -13.44 -20.69 21.98
C ASP A 137 -12.63 -21.70 22.83
N ALA A 138 -11.36 -21.38 23.07
CA ALA A 138 -10.45 -22.22 23.83
C ALA A 138 -10.65 -22.01 25.32
#